data_f9dc66b7842e1bf52c90e92d1315b522
#
_entry.id   f9dc66b7842e1bf52c90e92d1315b522
#
_cell.length_a   1.000
_cell.length_b   1.000
_cell.length_c   1.000
_cell.angle_alpha   90.00
_cell.angle_beta   90.00
_cell.angle_gamma   90.00
#
_symmetry.space_group_name_H-M   'P 1'
#
loop_
_entity.id
_entity.type
_entity.pdbx_description
1 polymer ?
#
loop_
_entity_poly.entity_id
_entity_poly.type
_entity_poly.pdbx_seq_one_letter_code
_entity_poly.pdbx_strand_id
1 'polypeptide(L)'
;MKMSKRKIFVSFDFENDRNYKYLLEAWNGNSDFEFEFDDKSTREINSWNISTIKAALTRKINEADYTIVIVGKEANKRHKDSQLIGYKNWQNFEIAKSKENGNKLIAIKINSLYESPEKLLNSGASWAYSFSEDAIMKAVRNA
;
A
#
# COMPACT_ATOMS: atom_id res chain seq x y z
N MET A 1 9.98 25.65 -12.56
CA MET A 1 10.58 24.78 -11.53
C MET A 1 9.91 23.41 -11.56
N LYS A 2 10.72 22.38 -11.71
CA LYS A 2 10.20 21.01 -11.78
C LYS A 2 10.00 20.47 -10.35
N MET A 3 8.77 20.15 -10.00
CA MET A 3 8.48 19.57 -8.70
C MET A 3 8.97 18.13 -8.65
N SER A 4 9.51 17.75 -7.51
CA SER A 4 9.89 16.36 -7.27
C SER A 4 8.66 15.46 -7.33
N LYS A 5 8.81 14.27 -7.90
CA LYS A 5 7.74 13.28 -7.87
C LYS A 5 7.47 12.86 -6.42
N ARG A 6 6.20 12.67 -6.09
CA ARG A 6 5.79 12.17 -4.79
C ARG A 6 6.14 10.68 -4.67
N LYS A 7 6.70 10.30 -3.55
CA LYS A 7 7.06 8.90 -3.30
C LYS A 7 5.89 8.15 -2.72
N ILE A 8 5.58 7.01 -3.30
CA ILE A 8 4.46 6.17 -2.88
C ILE A 8 4.97 4.80 -2.47
N PHE A 9 4.57 4.36 -1.29
CA PHE A 9 4.69 2.98 -0.85
C PHE A 9 3.40 2.25 -1.22
N VAL A 10 3.51 1.04 -1.80
CA VAL A 10 2.34 0.25 -2.16
C VAL A 10 2.22 -0.95 -1.24
N SER A 11 1.12 -1.00 -0.50
CA SER A 11 0.79 -2.11 0.40
C SER A 11 -0.17 -3.06 -0.33
N PHE A 12 0.25 -4.30 -0.53
CA PHE A 12 -0.55 -5.28 -1.26
C PHE A 12 -0.18 -6.70 -0.85
N ASP A 13 -1.06 -7.65 -1.17
CA ASP A 13 -0.82 -9.08 -0.98
C ASP A 13 -0.03 -9.61 -2.18
N PHE A 14 1.26 -9.86 -1.97
CA PHE A 14 2.15 -10.30 -3.04
C PHE A 14 1.68 -11.60 -3.68
N GLU A 15 1.17 -12.53 -2.89
CA GLU A 15 0.75 -13.84 -3.40
C GLU A 15 -0.44 -13.76 -4.34
N ASN A 16 -1.40 -12.87 -4.06
CA ASN A 16 -2.66 -12.80 -4.78
C ASN A 16 -2.80 -11.58 -5.69
N ASP A 17 -2.20 -10.45 -5.33
CA ASP A 17 -2.54 -9.15 -5.92
C ASP A 17 -1.39 -8.45 -6.65
N ARG A 18 -0.25 -9.12 -6.85
CA ARG A 18 0.92 -8.51 -7.49
C ARG A 18 0.64 -7.96 -8.89
N ASN A 19 -0.29 -8.55 -9.61
CA ASN A 19 -0.66 -8.07 -10.95
C ASN A 19 -1.21 -6.65 -10.91
N TYR A 20 -1.94 -6.31 -9.85
CA TYR A 20 -2.48 -4.95 -9.67
C TYR A 20 -1.38 -3.95 -9.35
N LYS A 21 -0.38 -4.35 -8.58
CA LYS A 21 0.79 -3.49 -8.33
C LYS A 21 1.54 -3.20 -9.61
N TYR A 22 1.75 -4.22 -10.46
CA TYR A 22 2.39 -4.04 -11.75
C TYR A 22 1.59 -3.13 -12.68
N LEU A 23 0.27 -3.22 -12.63
CA LEU A 23 -0.60 -2.34 -13.42
C LEU A 23 -0.44 -0.88 -12.99
N LEU A 24 -0.35 -0.60 -11.68
CA LEU A 24 -0.07 0.74 -11.17
C LEU A 24 1.28 1.26 -11.69
N GLU A 25 2.31 0.43 -11.67
CA GLU A 25 3.63 0.79 -12.19
C GLU A 25 3.58 1.11 -13.68
N ALA A 26 2.83 0.33 -14.46
CA ALA A 26 2.65 0.56 -15.88
C ALA A 26 1.97 1.91 -16.14
N TRP A 27 0.93 2.23 -15.37
CA TRP A 27 0.25 3.53 -15.48
C TRP A 27 1.16 4.68 -15.08
N ASN A 28 2.08 4.45 -14.13
CA ASN A 28 3.05 5.47 -13.71
C ASN A 28 4.00 5.89 -14.84
N GLY A 29 4.13 5.07 -15.87
CA GLY A 29 4.87 5.43 -17.08
C GLY A 29 4.15 6.48 -17.93
N ASN A 30 2.87 6.74 -17.66
CA ASN A 30 2.11 7.76 -18.31
C ASN A 30 2.43 9.12 -17.68
N SER A 31 2.55 10.17 -18.51
CA SER A 31 2.90 11.53 -18.08
C SER A 31 1.93 12.13 -17.05
N ASP A 32 0.69 11.62 -16.98
CA ASP A 32 -0.32 12.12 -16.04
C ASP A 32 -0.09 11.60 -14.61
N PHE A 33 0.72 10.56 -14.43
CA PHE A 33 1.09 10.02 -13.12
C PHE A 33 2.41 10.65 -12.64
N GLU A 34 2.31 11.53 -11.66
CA GLU A 34 3.48 12.22 -11.09
C GLU A 34 3.98 11.55 -9.81
N PHE A 35 4.03 10.22 -9.82
CA PHE A 35 4.42 9.46 -8.63
C PHE A 35 5.63 8.57 -8.92
N GLU A 36 6.44 8.38 -7.89
CA GLU A 36 7.55 7.44 -7.91
C GLU A 36 7.22 6.31 -6.94
N PHE A 37 7.09 5.09 -7.47
CA PHE A 37 6.78 3.92 -6.66
C PHE A 37 8.05 3.30 -6.09
N ASP A 38 7.96 2.86 -4.84
CA ASP A 38 8.98 2.00 -4.27
C ASP A 38 8.77 0.59 -4.84
N ASP A 39 9.81 0.06 -5.45
CA ASP A 39 9.74 -1.21 -6.18
C ASP A 39 9.67 -2.43 -5.28
N LYS A 40 9.88 -2.28 -3.98
CA LYS A 40 9.98 -3.43 -3.10
C LYS A 40 8.77 -3.63 -2.21
N SER A 41 8.21 -4.83 -2.28
CA SER A 41 7.18 -5.34 -1.37
C SER A 41 7.83 -6.17 -0.27
N THR A 42 7.01 -6.61 0.70
CA THR A 42 7.44 -7.54 1.74
C THR A 42 8.13 -8.77 1.16
N ARG A 43 7.60 -9.31 0.06
CA ARG A 43 8.12 -10.52 -0.58
C ARG A 43 9.47 -10.30 -1.24
N GLU A 44 9.74 -9.10 -1.69
CA GLU A 44 11.00 -8.75 -2.36
C GLU A 44 12.12 -8.46 -1.36
N ILE A 45 11.79 -8.35 -0.08
CA ILE A 45 12.79 -8.23 0.98
C ILE A 45 13.37 -9.61 1.23
N ASN A 46 14.64 -9.78 0.90
CA ASN A 46 15.31 -11.09 1.01
C ASN A 46 15.69 -11.38 2.46
N SER A 47 14.71 -11.77 3.27
CA SER A 47 14.92 -12.14 4.66
C SER A 47 13.80 -13.05 5.16
N TRP A 48 14.15 -13.98 6.04
CA TRP A 48 13.20 -14.83 6.78
C TRP A 48 12.93 -14.28 8.18
N ASN A 49 13.67 -13.27 8.61
CA ASN A 49 13.57 -12.73 9.95
C ASN A 49 12.49 -11.64 9.99
N ILE A 50 11.46 -11.85 10.80
CA ILE A 50 10.33 -10.91 10.92
C ILE A 50 10.81 -9.51 11.33
N SER A 51 11.71 -9.41 12.30
CA SER A 51 12.24 -8.12 12.76
C SER A 51 12.96 -7.37 11.64
N THR A 52 13.72 -8.09 10.81
CA THR A 52 14.42 -7.50 9.67
C THR A 52 13.44 -6.99 8.62
N ILE A 53 12.39 -7.77 8.34
CA ILE A 53 11.33 -7.36 7.40
C ILE A 53 10.62 -6.11 7.93
N LYS A 54 10.26 -6.08 9.21
CA LYS A 54 9.59 -4.93 9.84
C LYS A 54 10.45 -3.67 9.73
N ALA A 55 11.75 -3.78 10.02
CA ALA A 55 12.68 -2.64 9.93
C ALA A 55 12.80 -2.13 8.50
N ALA A 56 12.92 -3.02 7.52
CA ALA A 56 13.05 -2.65 6.12
C ALA A 56 11.78 -1.97 5.60
N LEU A 57 10.60 -2.51 5.92
CA LEU A 57 9.32 -1.92 5.53
C LEU A 57 9.12 -0.56 6.19
N THR A 58 9.42 -0.42 7.48
CA THR A 58 9.30 0.84 8.20
C THR A 58 10.15 1.92 7.55
N ARG A 59 11.39 1.59 7.19
CA ARG A 59 12.27 2.54 6.52
C ARG A 59 11.69 3.02 5.19
N LYS A 60 11.18 2.10 4.37
CA LYS A 60 10.56 2.43 3.09
C LYS A 60 9.32 3.30 3.23
N ILE A 61 8.49 2.98 4.21
CA ILE A 61 7.30 3.77 4.52
C ILE A 61 7.70 5.18 4.96
N ASN A 62 8.73 5.29 5.80
CA ASN A 62 9.21 6.60 6.29
C ASN A 62 9.82 7.46 5.19
N GLU A 63 10.28 6.86 4.11
CA GLU A 63 10.80 7.57 2.94
C GLU A 63 9.69 8.00 1.97
N ALA A 64 8.48 7.51 2.16
CA ALA A 64 7.33 7.80 1.29
C ALA A 64 6.47 8.91 1.87
N ASP A 65 5.72 9.58 0.98
CA ASP A 65 4.75 10.62 1.34
C ASP A 65 3.32 10.06 1.35
N TYR A 66 3.09 9.05 0.53
CA TYR A 66 1.78 8.41 0.33
C TYR A 66 1.92 6.90 0.47
N THR A 67 0.84 6.27 0.93
CA THR A 67 0.72 4.81 0.91
C THR A 67 -0.55 4.43 0.17
N ILE A 68 -0.40 3.68 -0.91
CA ILE A 68 -1.54 3.09 -1.61
C ILE A 68 -1.74 1.67 -1.07
N VAL A 69 -2.94 1.38 -0.62
CA VAL A 69 -3.33 0.06 -0.12
C VAL A 69 -4.22 -0.61 -1.16
N ILE A 70 -3.77 -1.70 -1.73
CA ILE A 70 -4.59 -2.50 -2.66
C ILE A 70 -5.38 -3.49 -1.82
N VAL A 71 -6.71 -3.35 -1.83
CA VAL A 71 -7.60 -4.20 -1.05
C VAL A 71 -8.08 -5.36 -1.93
N GLY A 72 -7.38 -6.47 -1.84
CA GLY A 72 -7.74 -7.70 -2.51
C GLY A 72 -8.59 -8.60 -1.64
N LYS A 73 -8.86 -9.81 -2.12
CA LYS A 73 -9.75 -10.77 -1.47
C LYS A 73 -9.30 -11.16 -0.06
N GLU A 74 -7.98 -11.22 0.17
CA GLU A 74 -7.40 -11.67 1.43
C GLU A 74 -6.69 -10.55 2.19
N ALA A 75 -7.03 -9.31 1.88
CA ALA A 75 -6.34 -8.14 2.47
C ALA A 75 -6.42 -8.07 4.00
N ASN A 76 -7.46 -8.66 4.60
CA ASN A 76 -7.61 -8.68 6.06
C ASN A 76 -7.50 -10.10 6.64
N LYS A 77 -6.93 -11.03 5.90
CA LYS A 77 -6.72 -12.40 6.38
C LYS A 77 -5.59 -12.44 7.41
N ARG A 78 -5.81 -13.19 8.50
CA ARG A 78 -4.78 -13.35 9.54
C ARG A 78 -3.59 -14.12 9.03
N HIS A 79 -2.41 -13.54 9.19
CA HIS A 79 -1.14 -14.18 8.83
C HIS A 79 -0.73 -15.19 9.92
N LYS A 80 -0.06 -16.26 9.52
CA LYS A 80 0.43 -17.29 10.47
C LYS A 80 1.38 -16.70 11.52
N ASP A 81 2.14 -15.65 11.16
CA ASP A 81 3.10 -15.00 12.05
C ASP A 81 2.54 -13.70 12.66
N SER A 82 1.21 -13.58 12.76
CA SER A 82 0.57 -12.35 13.25
C SER A 82 1.07 -11.91 14.62
N GLN A 83 1.39 -12.84 15.52
CA GLN A 83 1.92 -12.49 16.84
C GLN A 83 3.29 -11.82 16.74
N LEU A 84 4.16 -12.31 15.87
CA LEU A 84 5.49 -11.74 15.66
C LEU A 84 5.43 -10.41 14.90
N ILE A 85 4.50 -10.31 13.94
CA ILE A 85 4.26 -9.07 13.20
C ILE A 85 3.70 -8.00 14.13
N GLY A 86 2.87 -8.40 15.09
CA GLY A 86 2.18 -7.50 16.02
C GLY A 86 0.90 -6.92 15.44
N TYR A 87 0.49 -7.36 14.27
CA TYR A 87 -0.72 -6.98 13.56
C TYR A 87 -1.31 -8.21 12.88
N LYS A 88 -2.54 -8.10 12.42
CA LYS A 88 -3.24 -9.24 11.82
C LYS A 88 -2.49 -9.81 10.60
N ASN A 89 -1.86 -8.94 9.81
CA ASN A 89 -1.05 -9.33 8.67
C ASN A 89 -0.09 -8.18 8.29
N TRP A 90 0.68 -8.36 7.23
CA TRP A 90 1.65 -7.36 6.78
C TRP A 90 0.99 -6.07 6.29
N GLN A 91 -0.14 -6.15 5.58
CA GLN A 91 -0.83 -4.93 5.13
C GLN A 91 -1.28 -4.09 6.31
N ASN A 92 -1.82 -4.69 7.36
CA ASN A 92 -2.20 -3.95 8.57
C ASN A 92 -0.98 -3.32 9.26
N PHE A 93 0.15 -4.01 9.30
CA PHE A 93 1.41 -3.46 9.79
C PHE A 93 1.80 -2.22 8.97
N GLU A 94 1.79 -2.34 7.65
CA GLU A 94 2.19 -1.26 6.74
C GLU A 94 1.27 -0.04 6.87
N ILE A 95 -0.03 -0.27 7.01
CA ILE A 95 -1.00 0.81 7.22
C ILE A 95 -0.74 1.53 8.54
N ALA A 96 -0.51 0.77 9.61
CA ALA A 96 -0.23 1.36 10.93
C ALA A 96 1.04 2.21 10.91
N LYS A 97 2.10 1.71 10.28
CA LYS A 97 3.35 2.47 10.15
C LYS A 97 3.20 3.70 9.27
N SER A 98 2.40 3.61 8.23
CA SER A 98 2.09 4.76 7.37
C SER A 98 1.38 5.85 8.15
N LYS A 99 0.42 5.48 9.00
CA LYS A 99 -0.28 6.43 9.87
C LYS A 99 0.68 7.08 10.86
N GLU A 100 1.56 6.31 11.48
CA GLU A 100 2.56 6.84 12.41
C GLU A 100 3.48 7.85 11.74
N ASN A 101 3.85 7.62 10.48
CA ASN A 101 4.72 8.53 9.72
C ASN A 101 3.98 9.73 9.13
N GLY A 102 2.65 9.76 9.22
CA GLY A 102 1.85 10.84 8.63
C GLY A 102 1.67 10.72 7.13
N ASN A 103 1.91 9.56 6.56
CA ASN A 103 1.66 9.32 5.12
C ASN A 103 0.18 9.44 4.82
N LYS A 104 -0.15 10.03 3.69
CA LYS A 104 -1.53 10.05 3.21
C LYS A 104 -1.90 8.67 2.68
N LEU A 105 -3.06 8.17 3.09
CA LEU A 105 -3.52 6.84 2.74
C LEU A 105 -4.53 6.90 1.59
N ILE A 106 -4.32 6.03 0.62
CA ILE A 106 -5.23 5.84 -0.52
C ILE A 106 -5.57 4.35 -0.55
N ALA A 107 -6.84 4.01 -0.40
CA ALA A 107 -7.29 2.63 -0.42
C ALA A 107 -8.02 2.33 -1.72
N ILE A 108 -7.58 1.30 -2.42
CA ILE A 108 -8.16 0.91 -3.70
C ILE A 108 -8.77 -0.48 -3.54
N LYS A 109 -10.09 -0.58 -3.60
CA LYS A 109 -10.77 -1.86 -3.58
C LYS A 109 -10.82 -2.48 -4.98
N ILE A 110 -10.28 -3.67 -5.11
CA ILE A 110 -10.40 -4.42 -6.36
C ILE A 110 -11.86 -4.80 -6.60
N ASN A 111 -12.55 -5.17 -5.53
CA ASN A 111 -13.99 -5.48 -5.53
C ASN A 111 -14.61 -4.88 -4.27
N SER A 112 -15.74 -4.20 -4.42
CA SER A 112 -16.42 -3.53 -3.30
C SER A 112 -16.82 -4.48 -2.17
N LEU A 113 -16.95 -5.77 -2.45
CA LEU A 113 -17.31 -6.79 -1.46
C LEU A 113 -16.14 -7.31 -0.64
N TYR A 114 -14.90 -6.98 -1.02
CA TYR A 114 -13.73 -7.45 -0.29
C TYR A 114 -13.57 -6.69 1.02
N GLU A 115 -13.24 -7.44 2.08
CA GLU A 115 -13.00 -6.88 3.40
C GLU A 115 -11.70 -6.10 3.42
N SER A 116 -11.76 -4.87 3.89
CA SER A 116 -10.58 -4.02 4.02
C SER A 116 -9.74 -4.41 5.22
N PRO A 117 -8.40 -4.20 5.17
CA PRO A 117 -7.59 -4.32 6.38
C PRO A 117 -8.17 -3.48 7.52
N GLU A 118 -8.21 -4.07 8.72
CA GLU A 118 -8.86 -3.41 9.86
C GLU A 118 -8.23 -2.06 10.23
N LYS A 119 -6.94 -1.88 9.97
CA LYS A 119 -6.25 -0.62 10.24
C LYS A 119 -6.66 0.53 9.33
N LEU A 120 -7.39 0.25 8.25
CA LEU A 120 -7.99 1.30 7.42
C LEU A 120 -9.22 1.95 8.06
N LEU A 121 -9.81 1.31 9.07
CA LEU A 121 -10.96 1.89 9.78
C LEU A 121 -10.51 3.17 10.48
N ASN A 122 -11.26 4.25 10.26
CA ASN A 122 -10.99 5.56 10.86
C ASN A 122 -9.59 6.10 10.56
N SER A 123 -9.03 5.73 9.40
CA SER A 123 -7.67 6.14 9.01
C SER A 123 -7.65 7.48 8.26
N GLY A 124 -8.80 7.97 7.81
CA GLY A 124 -8.86 9.13 6.95
C GLY A 124 -8.43 8.85 5.51
N ALA A 125 -8.36 7.58 5.10
CA ALA A 125 -7.95 7.20 3.77
C ALA A 125 -8.89 7.75 2.69
N SER A 126 -8.31 8.08 1.53
CA SER A 126 -9.08 8.38 0.32
C SER A 126 -9.35 7.08 -0.43
N TRP A 127 -10.59 6.84 -0.82
CA TRP A 127 -11.02 5.55 -1.35
C TRP A 127 -11.29 5.57 -2.84
N ALA A 128 -10.85 4.51 -3.53
CA ALA A 128 -11.30 4.15 -4.86
C ALA A 128 -12.01 2.79 -4.75
N TYR A 129 -13.22 2.69 -5.30
CA TYR A 129 -14.04 1.48 -5.18
C TYR A 129 -13.98 0.59 -6.42
N SER A 130 -13.08 0.90 -7.33
CA SER A 130 -12.76 0.06 -8.48
C SER A 130 -11.30 0.24 -8.84
N PHE A 131 -10.72 -0.79 -9.45
CA PHE A 131 -9.33 -0.73 -9.91
C PHE A 131 -9.31 -0.20 -11.34
N SER A 132 -9.55 1.11 -11.47
CA SER A 132 -9.51 1.82 -12.74
C SER A 132 -8.63 3.05 -12.61
N GLU A 133 -8.01 3.45 -13.70
CA GLU A 133 -7.12 4.61 -13.72
C GLU A 133 -7.83 5.87 -13.23
N ASP A 134 -9.06 6.11 -13.73
CA ASP A 134 -9.84 7.29 -13.35
C ASP A 134 -10.19 7.32 -11.86
N ALA A 135 -10.65 6.19 -11.30
CA ALA A 135 -11.02 6.11 -9.89
C ALA A 135 -9.80 6.30 -8.98
N ILE A 136 -8.67 5.71 -9.37
CA ILE A 136 -7.42 5.80 -8.61
C ILE A 136 -6.89 7.23 -8.65
N MET A 137 -6.85 7.86 -9.82
CA MET A 137 -6.40 9.25 -9.95
C MET A 137 -7.26 10.22 -9.13
N LYS A 138 -8.59 10.00 -9.13
CA LYS A 138 -9.48 10.81 -8.31
C LYS A 138 -9.19 10.64 -6.82
N ALA A 139 -8.99 9.40 -6.37
CA ALA A 139 -8.66 9.13 -4.97
C ALA A 139 -7.33 9.76 -4.57
N VAL A 140 -6.34 9.70 -5.45
CA VAL A 140 -5.03 10.34 -5.22
C VAL A 140 -5.17 11.85 -5.08
N ARG A 141 -5.95 12.50 -5.96
CA ARG A 141 -6.16 13.94 -5.89
C ARG A 141 -6.89 14.38 -4.63
N ASN A 142 -7.74 13.52 -4.09
CA ASN A 142 -8.54 13.82 -2.90
C ASN A 142 -7.81 13.45 -1.59
N ALA A 143 -6.66 12.85 -1.69
CA ALA A 143 -5.88 12.44 -0.52
C ALA A 143 -5.24 13.62 0.22
#